data_799e9bf651fd629dcc090354d0835c1a
#
_entry.id   799e9bf651fd629dcc090354d0835c1a
#
_cell.length_a   1.000
_cell.length_b   1.000
_cell.length_c   1.000
_cell.angle_alpha   90.00
_cell.angle_beta   90.00
_cell.angle_gamma   90.00
#
_symmetry.space_group_name_H-M   'P 1'
#
loop_
_entity.id
_entity.type
_entity.pdbx_description
1 polymer ?
#
loop_
_entity_poly.entity_id
_entity_poly.type
_entity_poly.pdbx_seq_one_letter_code
_entity_poly.pdbx_strand_id
1 'polypeptide(L)'
;MKRFLYCFLLFAACVFASCSKDDGLPAPVISGSSVSWDSDLGSDVVVGSVVTYTVKCENVEIVRYEWSVNGTVESEADGPTFVLTPAQRGEYSVKVVLYNADGGATTQEFNVLVVKDPAPVVTILCGETQVENEGSIDVEVSEGTMPIVLNGGDVVISEYKWTLNGEVLENQTKEYALDLTHSGSYIFEVELVNQDQLSTTVSFTVQVNGPFKTGLWFYGTTMEGIAFFDPTNSQFYQDHLYQELNGEAIGAGGLNDLSICDGKIYLLTPSSESSRAQIVECDAQTLKKERIITAEGFNTSSLGEIYNLLAISADKFYVGNNNSNANNVSGVHVLTVQPDGQNTFVPLEGTTGSIGVDGPCWARMLKVGKNVYIGCGNKLKIFDSETDQEITSIMIAEDRQISDVVRGRDGNVYALVAGAMAKTGSWLWGMEPFTSPASVLTIDPQTFAYTETLILIDGKQTDVNAGLEGAGTCASLTSDEIFFKGGGGYSTTKVYKFNYKTGVTSLFVDIDGKGLYGMVSKYMATDPEGRLYVPTTNYSEVSVGVFNIADGAQLNDVQSGIGTIKGDGGIYSTYSSEE
;
A
#
# COMPACT_ATOMS: atom_id res chain seq x y z
N MET A 1 37.63 -3.75 -8.93
CA MET A 1 38.75 -4.51 -9.53
C MET A 1 39.26 -3.71 -10.71
N LYS A 2 40.41 -3.07 -10.55
CA LYS A 2 40.99 -2.24 -11.63
C LYS A 2 41.43 -3.15 -12.79
N ARG A 3 40.84 -2.95 -13.96
CA ARG A 3 41.27 -3.64 -15.19
C ARG A 3 42.06 -2.64 -16.04
N PHE A 4 43.38 -2.86 -16.15
CA PHE A 4 44.20 -2.14 -17.09
C PHE A 4 44.04 -2.76 -18.49
N LEU A 5 43.59 -1.94 -19.46
CA LEU A 5 43.55 -2.34 -20.86
C LEU A 5 44.82 -1.77 -21.56
N TYR A 6 45.76 -2.64 -21.93
CA TYR A 6 46.90 -2.25 -22.72
C TYR A 6 46.61 -2.43 -24.22
N CYS A 7 46.62 -1.33 -24.96
CA CYS A 7 46.60 -1.37 -26.44
C CYS A 7 48.06 -1.22 -26.92
N PHE A 8 48.66 -2.32 -27.37
CA PHE A 8 49.97 -2.27 -28.07
C PHE A 8 49.73 -2.04 -29.56
N LEU A 9 50.19 -0.93 -30.09
CA LEU A 9 50.32 -0.71 -31.55
C LEU A 9 51.78 -0.52 -31.89
N LEU A 10 52.36 -1.51 -32.58
CA LEU A 10 53.67 -1.39 -33.23
C LEU A 10 53.52 -0.62 -34.56
N PHE A 11 54.16 0.53 -34.66
CA PHE A 11 54.36 1.20 -35.95
C PHE A 11 55.79 1.03 -36.42
N ALA A 12 55.97 0.49 -37.62
CA ALA A 12 57.25 0.36 -38.28
C ALA A 12 57.70 1.73 -38.80
N ALA A 13 58.80 2.23 -38.27
CA ALA A 13 59.48 3.42 -38.79
C ALA A 13 60.33 3.08 -40.01
N CYS A 14 60.03 3.71 -41.16
CA CYS A 14 60.95 3.68 -42.30
C CYS A 14 62.15 4.59 -42.04
N VAL A 15 63.31 3.99 -41.90
CA VAL A 15 64.58 4.70 -41.76
C VAL A 15 65.12 5.02 -43.17
N PHE A 16 65.15 6.31 -43.54
CA PHE A 16 65.99 6.77 -44.65
C PHE A 16 67.40 7.05 -44.12
N ALA A 17 68.36 6.19 -44.43
CA ALA A 17 69.75 6.43 -44.16
C ALA A 17 70.34 7.42 -45.18
N SER A 18 70.62 8.64 -44.72
CA SER A 18 71.52 9.58 -45.42
C SER A 18 72.87 9.48 -44.73
N CYS A 19 73.92 8.99 -45.47
CA CYS A 19 75.27 9.01 -45.01
C CYS A 19 75.84 10.42 -45.08
N SER A 20 76.02 11.11 -43.97
CA SER A 20 77.07 12.14 -43.79
C SER A 20 77.70 11.85 -42.42
N LYS A 21 79.06 11.81 -42.39
CA LYS A 21 79.83 11.69 -41.15
C LYS A 21 79.68 12.99 -40.38
N ASP A 22 78.75 12.98 -39.43
CA ASP A 22 78.74 13.86 -38.26
C ASP A 22 78.66 12.98 -37.04
N ASP A 23 79.63 13.16 -36.13
CA ASP A 23 79.78 12.39 -34.87
C ASP A 23 78.69 12.82 -33.86
N GLY A 24 77.52 13.27 -34.32
CA GLY A 24 76.37 13.67 -33.50
C GLY A 24 75.57 12.47 -32.99
N LEU A 25 74.83 12.67 -31.88
CA LEU A 25 73.93 11.66 -31.30
C LEU A 25 72.86 11.25 -32.30
N PRO A 26 72.49 9.98 -32.44
CA PRO A 26 71.41 9.54 -33.32
C PRO A 26 70.10 10.17 -32.88
N ALA A 27 69.16 10.39 -33.83
CA ALA A 27 67.84 10.84 -33.52
C ALA A 27 67.15 9.85 -32.53
N PRO A 28 66.34 10.36 -31.62
CA PRO A 28 65.58 9.49 -30.72
C PRO A 28 64.75 8.46 -31.47
N VAL A 29 64.73 7.21 -30.99
CA VAL A 29 63.85 6.16 -31.53
C VAL A 29 62.88 5.74 -30.42
N ILE A 30 61.60 5.90 -30.66
CA ILE A 30 60.58 5.52 -29.68
C ILE A 30 60.42 4.01 -29.68
N SER A 31 60.82 3.37 -28.56
CA SER A 31 60.75 1.92 -28.35
C SER A 31 59.40 1.44 -27.83
N GLY A 32 58.56 2.38 -27.37
CA GLY A 32 57.20 2.08 -26.89
C GLY A 32 56.42 3.34 -26.52
N SER A 33 55.11 3.26 -26.65
CA SER A 33 54.19 4.28 -26.18
C SER A 33 52.93 3.63 -25.62
N SER A 34 52.32 4.25 -24.61
CA SER A 34 51.06 3.78 -24.03
C SER A 34 50.16 4.94 -23.62
N VAL A 35 48.86 4.67 -23.59
CA VAL A 35 47.85 5.54 -23.03
C VAL A 35 47.05 4.69 -22.04
N SER A 36 46.81 5.22 -20.85
CA SER A 36 45.98 4.59 -19.84
C SER A 36 45.12 5.64 -19.16
N TRP A 37 43.94 5.25 -18.70
CA TRP A 37 43.05 6.12 -17.94
C TRP A 37 42.39 5.34 -16.81
N ASP A 38 42.03 6.05 -15.76
CA ASP A 38 41.24 5.53 -14.65
C ASP A 38 39.79 5.89 -14.95
N SER A 39 38.96 4.92 -15.30
CA SER A 39 37.55 5.11 -15.59
C SER A 39 36.76 3.94 -15.05
N ASP A 40 35.74 4.22 -14.27
CA ASP A 40 34.75 3.24 -13.82
C ASP A 40 33.78 2.85 -14.95
N LEU A 41 33.84 3.55 -16.10
CA LEU A 41 32.98 3.36 -17.28
C LEU A 41 33.60 2.50 -18.39
N GLY A 42 34.57 1.65 -18.03
CA GLY A 42 35.20 0.70 -18.96
C GLY A 42 36.13 1.36 -19.99
N SER A 43 35.75 1.38 -21.25
CA SER A 43 36.57 1.95 -22.34
C SER A 43 36.34 3.45 -22.57
N ASP A 44 35.33 4.04 -21.97
CA ASP A 44 34.98 5.44 -22.18
C ASP A 44 35.82 6.37 -21.29
N VAL A 45 36.25 7.48 -21.88
CA VAL A 45 36.88 8.58 -21.14
C VAL A 45 35.88 9.71 -21.01
N VAL A 46 35.67 10.15 -19.76
CA VAL A 46 34.73 11.24 -19.47
C VAL A 46 35.47 12.48 -18.96
N VAL A 47 34.79 13.61 -18.98
CA VAL A 47 35.28 14.86 -18.39
C VAL A 47 35.71 14.59 -16.94
N GLY A 48 36.90 15.06 -16.56
CA GLY A 48 37.52 14.83 -15.25
C GLY A 48 38.30 13.53 -15.11
N SER A 49 38.30 12.62 -16.12
CA SER A 49 39.14 11.42 -16.09
C SER A 49 40.63 11.79 -16.10
N VAL A 50 41.44 11.02 -15.40
CA VAL A 50 42.90 11.16 -15.42
C VAL A 50 43.45 10.27 -16.51
N VAL A 51 43.95 10.87 -17.60
CA VAL A 51 44.52 10.14 -18.73
C VAL A 51 46.05 10.30 -18.73
N THR A 52 46.75 9.19 -18.71
CA THR A 52 48.21 9.18 -18.67
C THR A 52 48.81 8.66 -19.99
N TYR A 53 49.64 9.48 -20.59
CA TYR A 53 50.39 9.18 -21.79
C TYR A 53 51.85 8.89 -21.39
N THR A 54 52.46 7.86 -21.95
CA THR A 54 53.86 7.50 -21.67
C THR A 54 54.56 7.15 -22.97
N VAL A 55 55.81 7.61 -23.08
CA VAL A 55 56.73 7.23 -24.16
C VAL A 55 58.04 6.66 -23.59
N LYS A 56 58.69 5.76 -24.34
CA LYS A 56 60.00 5.20 -24.03
C LYS A 56 60.95 5.42 -25.20
N CYS A 57 62.17 5.82 -24.85
CA CYS A 57 63.27 5.94 -25.80
C CYS A 57 64.51 5.27 -25.11
N GLU A 58 65.17 4.34 -25.79
CA GLU A 58 66.26 3.55 -25.22
C GLU A 58 67.59 3.71 -25.99
N ASN A 59 67.56 4.35 -27.15
CA ASN A 59 68.72 4.46 -28.04
C ASN A 59 69.59 5.69 -27.75
N VAL A 60 69.07 6.71 -27.10
CA VAL A 60 69.74 7.98 -26.79
C VAL A 60 69.08 8.64 -25.58
N GLU A 61 69.87 9.42 -24.80
CA GLU A 61 69.36 10.23 -23.71
C GLU A 61 68.48 11.38 -24.24
N ILE A 62 67.29 11.53 -23.69
CA ILE A 62 66.34 12.59 -24.00
C ILE A 62 66.52 13.74 -23.01
N VAL A 63 66.86 14.91 -23.53
CA VAL A 63 67.09 16.11 -22.72
C VAL A 63 65.86 17.02 -22.61
N ARG A 64 64.89 16.84 -23.52
CA ARG A 64 63.66 17.62 -23.52
C ARG A 64 62.50 16.82 -24.14
N TYR A 65 61.35 16.85 -23.47
CA TYR A 65 60.05 16.39 -23.94
C TYR A 65 59.20 17.63 -24.17
N GLU A 66 58.49 17.69 -25.30
CA GLU A 66 57.58 18.76 -25.63
C GLU A 66 56.21 18.16 -25.97
N TRP A 67 55.36 18.18 -24.95
CA TRP A 67 54.00 17.68 -25.05
C TRP A 67 53.10 18.77 -25.57
N SER A 68 52.13 18.41 -26.40
CA SER A 68 51.08 19.33 -26.89
C SER A 68 49.74 18.66 -26.94
N VAL A 69 48.69 19.44 -26.61
CA VAL A 69 47.29 19.06 -26.69
C VAL A 69 46.58 19.99 -27.66
N ASN A 70 45.92 19.43 -28.66
CA ASN A 70 45.27 20.18 -29.73
C ASN A 70 46.17 21.26 -30.36
N GLY A 71 47.47 20.96 -30.49
CA GLY A 71 48.50 21.85 -31.04
C GLY A 71 49.03 22.93 -30.08
N THR A 72 48.54 23.02 -28.87
CA THR A 72 49.07 23.89 -27.79
C THR A 72 50.10 23.14 -26.99
N VAL A 73 51.30 23.73 -26.81
CA VAL A 73 52.39 23.14 -26.00
C VAL A 73 52.09 23.29 -24.52
N GLU A 74 52.20 22.20 -23.81
CA GLU A 74 52.02 22.13 -22.35
C GLU A 74 53.34 22.38 -21.62
N SER A 75 53.55 23.59 -21.12
CA SER A 75 54.82 24.09 -20.61
C SER A 75 55.30 23.42 -19.32
N GLU A 76 54.45 22.70 -18.61
CA GLU A 76 54.78 22.02 -17.34
C GLU A 76 55.09 20.53 -17.51
N ALA A 77 55.02 20.01 -18.75
CA ALA A 77 55.22 18.60 -19.06
C ALA A 77 56.61 18.38 -19.68
N ASP A 78 57.59 18.04 -18.87
CA ASP A 78 58.99 17.93 -19.25
C ASP A 78 59.60 16.51 -19.15
N GLY A 79 58.77 15.48 -18.96
CA GLY A 79 59.17 14.10 -18.77
C GLY A 79 58.60 13.10 -19.76
N PRO A 80 58.94 11.81 -19.63
CA PRO A 80 58.41 10.75 -20.48
C PRO A 80 56.93 10.41 -20.25
N THR A 81 56.33 11.04 -19.25
CA THR A 81 54.93 10.85 -18.89
C THR A 81 54.21 12.19 -18.87
N PHE A 82 53.03 12.24 -19.46
CA PHE A 82 52.14 13.38 -19.47
C PHE A 82 50.75 12.98 -18.96
N VAL A 83 50.18 13.77 -18.07
CA VAL A 83 48.86 13.56 -17.49
C VAL A 83 47.91 14.63 -18.00
N LEU A 84 46.85 14.20 -18.67
CA LEU A 84 45.76 15.05 -19.16
C LEU A 84 44.51 14.80 -18.33
N THR A 85 43.90 15.85 -17.77
CA THR A 85 42.59 15.81 -17.16
C THR A 85 41.66 16.69 -17.97
N PRO A 86 40.90 16.15 -18.93
CA PRO A 86 40.02 16.92 -19.79
C PRO A 86 38.93 17.63 -18.99
N ALA A 87 38.81 18.94 -19.16
CA ALA A 87 37.78 19.76 -18.49
C ALA A 87 36.48 19.90 -19.31
N GLN A 88 36.47 19.44 -20.54
CA GLN A 88 35.33 19.54 -21.46
C GLN A 88 35.23 18.30 -22.34
N ARG A 89 34.03 17.97 -22.78
CA ARG A 89 33.84 16.95 -23.81
C ARG A 89 34.45 17.36 -25.14
N GLY A 90 34.82 16.41 -25.94
CA GLY A 90 35.34 16.66 -27.27
C GLY A 90 36.49 15.75 -27.67
N GLU A 91 37.15 16.10 -28.76
CA GLU A 91 38.31 15.37 -29.28
C GLU A 91 39.60 16.04 -28.83
N TYR A 92 40.54 15.21 -28.31
CA TYR A 92 41.85 15.66 -27.88
C TYR A 92 42.91 14.94 -28.68
N SER A 93 43.72 15.72 -29.39
CA SER A 93 44.90 15.25 -30.13
C SER A 93 46.13 15.50 -29.29
N VAL A 94 46.79 14.44 -28.82
CA VAL A 94 47.99 14.54 -27.98
C VAL A 94 49.22 14.10 -28.75
N LYS A 95 50.27 14.92 -28.67
CA LYS A 95 51.53 14.72 -29.36
C LYS A 95 52.68 15.04 -28.45
N VAL A 96 53.81 14.31 -28.60
CA VAL A 96 55.07 14.62 -27.94
C VAL A 96 56.20 14.63 -28.94
N VAL A 97 57.12 15.57 -28.77
CA VAL A 97 58.39 15.63 -29.48
C VAL A 97 59.52 15.40 -28.48
N LEU A 98 60.38 14.41 -28.75
CA LEU A 98 61.53 14.05 -27.96
C LEU A 98 62.78 14.67 -28.60
N TYR A 99 63.64 15.34 -27.81
CA TYR A 99 64.88 15.95 -28.28
C TYR A 99 66.09 15.35 -27.54
N ASN A 100 67.14 15.02 -28.30
CA ASN A 100 68.45 14.69 -27.73
C ASN A 100 69.29 15.97 -27.53
N ALA A 101 70.48 15.82 -26.93
CA ALA A 101 71.36 16.95 -26.63
C ALA A 101 71.88 17.70 -27.92
N ASP A 102 71.94 17.04 -29.05
CA ASP A 102 72.39 17.62 -30.35
C ASP A 102 71.26 18.21 -31.15
N GLY A 103 70.00 18.26 -30.61
CA GLY A 103 68.84 18.81 -31.28
C GLY A 103 68.13 17.84 -32.26
N GLY A 104 68.61 16.56 -32.32
CA GLY A 104 67.87 15.52 -33.03
C GLY A 104 66.53 15.28 -32.40
N ALA A 105 65.45 15.18 -33.20
CA ALA A 105 64.11 15.10 -32.70
C ALA A 105 63.30 13.96 -33.32
N THR A 106 62.36 13.39 -32.55
CA THR A 106 61.37 12.43 -33.02
C THR A 106 60.03 12.72 -32.40
N THR A 107 58.96 12.53 -33.16
CA THR A 107 57.61 12.82 -32.78
C THR A 107 56.81 11.53 -32.56
N GLN A 108 55.99 11.49 -31.52
CA GLN A 108 54.92 10.52 -31.31
C GLN A 108 53.59 11.26 -31.33
N GLU A 109 52.72 10.87 -32.20
CA GLU A 109 51.30 11.25 -32.14
C GLU A 109 50.49 10.09 -31.58
N PHE A 110 49.59 10.39 -30.66
CA PHE A 110 48.69 9.40 -30.07
C PHE A 110 47.35 9.43 -30.84
N ASN A 111 46.60 8.34 -30.76
CA ASN A 111 45.25 8.31 -31.28
C ASN A 111 44.40 9.41 -30.63
N VAL A 112 43.50 10.00 -31.42
CA VAL A 112 42.57 11.01 -30.89
C VAL A 112 41.75 10.42 -29.74
N LEU A 113 41.82 11.10 -28.60
CA LEU A 113 41.02 10.75 -27.45
C LEU A 113 39.65 11.40 -27.56
N VAL A 114 38.60 10.61 -27.53
CA VAL A 114 37.20 11.11 -27.46
C VAL A 114 36.77 11.15 -26.01
N VAL A 115 36.51 12.36 -25.54
CA VAL A 115 36.04 12.60 -24.17
C VAL A 115 34.53 12.88 -24.17
N LYS A 116 33.81 12.11 -23.40
CA LYS A 116 32.35 12.20 -23.24
C LYS A 116 31.98 13.01 -22.01
N ASP A 117 30.73 13.47 -21.95
CA ASP A 117 30.14 13.96 -20.70
C ASP A 117 30.00 12.78 -19.70
N PRO A 118 30.16 12.99 -18.41
CA PRO A 118 29.88 11.95 -17.42
C PRO A 118 28.38 11.62 -17.39
N ALA A 119 28.01 10.50 -16.72
CA ALA A 119 26.61 10.22 -16.42
C ALA A 119 25.99 11.38 -15.63
N PRO A 120 24.72 11.70 -15.84
CA PRO A 120 24.04 12.79 -15.14
C PRO A 120 24.10 12.65 -13.62
N VAL A 121 24.40 13.73 -12.90
CA VAL A 121 24.21 13.82 -11.45
C VAL A 121 22.85 14.43 -11.19
N VAL A 122 21.91 13.60 -10.75
CA VAL A 122 20.48 13.96 -10.74
C VAL A 122 20.09 14.62 -9.40
N THR A 123 19.41 15.75 -9.49
CA THR A 123 18.68 16.39 -8.38
C THR A 123 17.19 16.30 -8.65
N ILE A 124 16.42 15.88 -7.65
CA ILE A 124 14.96 15.70 -7.72
C ILE A 124 14.31 16.80 -6.90
N LEU A 125 13.41 17.58 -7.49
CA LEU A 125 12.59 18.58 -6.82
C LEU A 125 11.11 18.20 -6.96
N CYS A 126 10.42 18.03 -5.84
CA CYS A 126 8.97 17.87 -5.76
C CYS A 126 8.37 19.15 -5.18
N GLY A 127 7.75 19.95 -6.02
CA GLY A 127 7.41 21.34 -5.65
C GLY A 127 8.68 22.12 -5.33
N GLU A 128 8.78 22.61 -4.08
CA GLU A 128 9.95 23.33 -3.58
C GLU A 128 10.91 22.44 -2.75
N THR A 129 10.58 21.18 -2.54
CA THR A 129 11.32 20.26 -1.68
C THR A 129 12.24 19.37 -2.50
N GLN A 130 13.53 19.31 -2.12
CA GLN A 130 14.46 18.35 -2.68
C GLN A 130 14.24 16.97 -2.05
N VAL A 131 14.20 15.94 -2.91
CA VAL A 131 14.07 14.53 -2.51
C VAL A 131 15.33 13.78 -2.94
N GLU A 132 15.83 12.93 -2.06
CA GLU A 132 17.01 12.08 -2.37
C GLU A 132 16.58 10.89 -3.26
N ASN A 133 17.55 10.31 -3.95
CA ASN A 133 17.31 9.04 -4.66
C ASN A 133 16.86 7.96 -3.67
N GLU A 134 15.83 7.18 -4.03
CA GLU A 134 15.14 6.22 -3.16
C GLU A 134 14.43 6.86 -1.94
N GLY A 135 14.31 8.18 -1.92
CA GLY A 135 13.63 8.93 -0.87
C GLY A 135 12.12 9.05 -1.09
N SER A 136 11.44 9.62 -0.09
CA SER A 136 10.01 9.89 -0.15
C SER A 136 9.66 11.27 0.39
N ILE A 137 8.51 11.79 -0.06
CA ILE A 137 7.91 13.03 0.44
C ILE A 137 6.41 12.81 0.65
N ASP A 138 5.89 13.33 1.77
CA ASP A 138 4.46 13.40 2.04
C ASP A 138 3.90 14.76 1.62
N VAL A 139 2.78 14.75 0.90
CA VAL A 139 2.02 15.95 0.50
C VAL A 139 0.53 15.70 0.72
N GLU A 140 -0.23 16.78 0.92
CA GLU A 140 -1.68 16.68 1.11
C GLU A 140 -2.42 16.79 -0.23
N VAL A 141 -3.58 16.14 -0.33
CA VAL A 141 -4.48 16.31 -1.48
C VAL A 141 -4.86 17.77 -1.65
N SER A 142 -4.91 18.23 -2.88
CA SER A 142 -5.30 19.61 -3.23
C SER A 142 -5.89 19.66 -4.64
N GLU A 143 -6.66 20.71 -4.92
CA GLU A 143 -7.12 21.02 -6.27
C GLU A 143 -5.93 21.56 -7.08
N GLY A 144 -5.30 20.73 -7.88
CA GLY A 144 -4.19 21.15 -8.74
C GLY A 144 -3.11 20.09 -8.93
N THR A 145 -1.95 20.56 -9.34
CA THR A 145 -0.80 19.69 -9.64
C THR A 145 0.45 20.18 -8.92
N MET A 146 1.32 19.23 -8.56
CA MET A 146 2.66 19.52 -8.06
C MET A 146 3.68 19.27 -9.16
N PRO A 147 4.55 20.27 -9.49
CA PRO A 147 5.63 20.05 -10.42
C PRO A 147 6.71 19.15 -9.80
N ILE A 148 7.11 18.13 -10.54
CA ILE A 148 8.29 17.31 -10.26
C ILE A 148 9.32 17.68 -11.30
N VAL A 149 10.50 18.16 -10.87
CA VAL A 149 11.56 18.66 -11.76
C VAL A 149 12.84 17.88 -11.52
N LEU A 150 13.42 17.36 -12.61
CA LEU A 150 14.70 16.67 -12.58
C LEU A 150 15.78 17.53 -13.22
N ASN A 151 16.89 17.68 -12.53
CA ASN A 151 18.06 18.36 -13.04
C ASN A 151 19.23 17.37 -13.14
N GLY A 152 19.82 17.24 -14.32
CA GLY A 152 20.94 16.33 -14.61
C GLY A 152 22.33 16.91 -14.32
N GLY A 153 22.44 18.04 -13.61
CA GLY A 153 23.71 18.73 -13.34
C GLY A 153 24.19 19.53 -14.57
N ASP A 154 25.48 19.53 -14.79
CA ASP A 154 26.12 20.36 -15.83
C ASP A 154 26.13 19.70 -17.23
N VAL A 155 25.53 18.52 -17.38
CA VAL A 155 25.50 17.79 -18.65
C VAL A 155 24.20 18.02 -19.42
N VAL A 156 24.28 17.95 -20.74
CA VAL A 156 23.11 18.09 -21.62
C VAL A 156 22.35 16.77 -21.66
N ILE A 157 21.11 16.77 -21.15
CA ILE A 157 20.23 15.61 -21.21
C ILE A 157 19.53 15.56 -22.58
N SER A 158 19.65 14.44 -23.25
CA SER A 158 19.04 14.16 -24.57
C SER A 158 17.69 13.43 -24.45
N GLU A 159 17.49 12.68 -23.37
CA GLU A 159 16.28 11.86 -23.18
C GLU A 159 15.93 11.75 -21.71
N TYR A 160 14.62 11.81 -21.40
CA TYR A 160 14.01 11.49 -20.11
C TYR A 160 13.03 10.33 -20.31
N LYS A 161 13.15 9.27 -19.53
CA LYS A 161 12.22 8.13 -19.53
C LYS A 161 11.58 8.00 -18.15
N TRP A 162 10.33 8.37 -18.08
CA TRP A 162 9.56 8.34 -16.87
C TRP A 162 8.73 7.06 -16.74
N THR A 163 8.72 6.51 -15.56
CA THR A 163 7.84 5.40 -15.15
C THR A 163 7.11 5.81 -13.87
N LEU A 164 5.82 5.56 -13.80
CA LEU A 164 4.98 5.80 -12.65
C LEU A 164 4.27 4.50 -12.27
N ASN A 165 4.47 4.02 -11.04
CA ASN A 165 3.90 2.77 -10.53
C ASN A 165 4.14 1.57 -11.47
N GLY A 166 5.31 1.54 -12.14
CA GLY A 166 5.70 0.50 -13.10
C GLY A 166 5.19 0.71 -14.52
N GLU A 167 4.39 1.72 -14.79
CA GLU A 167 3.90 2.06 -16.13
C GLU A 167 4.76 3.16 -16.78
N VAL A 168 5.15 2.96 -18.03
CA VAL A 168 5.94 3.93 -18.80
C VAL A 168 5.05 5.10 -19.21
N LEU A 169 5.49 6.31 -18.89
CA LEU A 169 4.79 7.54 -19.26
C LEU A 169 5.27 8.06 -20.62
N GLU A 170 4.38 8.72 -21.36
CA GLU A 170 4.74 9.41 -22.63
C GLU A 170 5.53 10.71 -22.40
N ASN A 171 5.77 11.11 -21.14
CA ASN A 171 6.53 12.31 -20.80
C ASN A 171 8.01 12.14 -21.15
N GLN A 172 8.56 13.07 -21.92
CA GLN A 172 9.96 13.09 -22.35
C GLN A 172 10.68 14.39 -21.91
N THR A 173 10.10 15.12 -20.98
CA THR A 173 10.66 16.38 -20.49
C THR A 173 11.24 16.24 -19.08
N LYS A 174 12.02 17.23 -18.67
CA LYS A 174 12.57 17.28 -17.31
C LYS A 174 11.53 17.50 -16.22
N GLU A 175 10.29 17.82 -16.58
CA GLU A 175 9.22 18.16 -15.64
C GLU A 175 8.02 17.23 -15.85
N TYR A 176 7.42 16.83 -14.75
CA TYR A 176 6.15 16.11 -14.68
C TYR A 176 5.22 16.81 -13.70
N ALA A 177 3.96 16.99 -14.08
CA ALA A 177 2.94 17.58 -13.22
C ALA A 177 2.10 16.46 -12.58
N LEU A 178 2.38 16.16 -11.31
CA LEU A 178 1.60 15.18 -10.55
C LEU A 178 0.26 15.77 -10.14
N ASP A 179 -0.84 15.12 -10.49
CA ASP A 179 -2.18 15.44 -10.01
C ASP A 179 -2.30 15.11 -8.51
N LEU A 180 -2.70 16.10 -7.69
CA LEU A 180 -2.87 15.96 -6.26
C LEU A 180 -4.34 15.79 -5.83
N THR A 181 -5.26 15.59 -6.76
CA THR A 181 -6.70 15.44 -6.43
C THR A 181 -7.06 14.09 -5.83
N HIS A 182 -6.16 13.10 -5.97
CA HIS A 182 -6.34 11.73 -5.46
C HIS A 182 -5.25 11.37 -4.48
N SER A 183 -5.61 10.71 -3.39
CA SER A 183 -4.63 10.15 -2.45
C SER A 183 -3.96 8.91 -3.04
N GLY A 184 -2.77 8.58 -2.56
CA GLY A 184 -2.07 7.38 -2.98
C GLY A 184 -0.57 7.48 -2.91
N SER A 185 0.08 6.37 -3.20
CA SER A 185 1.53 6.27 -3.31
C SER A 185 1.94 6.31 -4.78
N TYR A 186 2.68 7.32 -5.16
CA TYR A 186 3.14 7.55 -6.53
C TYR A 186 4.64 7.27 -6.59
N ILE A 187 5.00 6.09 -7.09
CA ILE A 187 6.39 5.63 -7.19
C ILE A 187 6.91 5.98 -8.58
N PHE A 188 7.88 6.88 -8.62
CA PHE A 188 8.55 7.29 -9.86
C PHE A 188 9.88 6.57 -10.01
N GLU A 189 10.17 6.13 -11.23
CA GLU A 189 11.50 5.75 -11.69
C GLU A 189 11.79 6.53 -12.97
N VAL A 190 12.94 7.22 -13.01
CA VAL A 190 13.28 8.06 -14.16
C VAL A 190 14.73 7.84 -14.59
N GLU A 191 14.92 7.47 -15.86
CA GLU A 191 16.22 7.40 -16.49
C GLU A 191 16.50 8.70 -17.26
N LEU A 192 17.61 9.36 -16.92
CA LEU A 192 18.13 10.51 -17.65
C LEU A 192 19.31 10.06 -18.50
N VAL A 193 19.25 10.27 -19.81
CA VAL A 193 20.30 9.91 -20.75
C VAL A 193 20.94 11.18 -21.30
N ASN A 194 22.26 11.31 -21.20
CA ASN A 194 22.96 12.44 -21.77
C ASN A 194 23.20 12.27 -23.28
N GLN A 195 23.74 13.31 -23.94
CA GLN A 195 24.01 13.28 -25.36
C GLN A 195 25.08 12.25 -25.79
N ASP A 196 25.86 11.74 -24.85
CA ASP A 196 26.89 10.71 -25.08
C ASP A 196 26.39 9.30 -24.71
N GLN A 197 25.08 9.13 -24.50
CA GLN A 197 24.41 7.86 -24.17
C GLN A 197 24.82 7.26 -22.82
N LEU A 198 25.34 8.09 -21.92
CA LEU A 198 25.54 7.70 -20.53
C LEU A 198 24.28 8.09 -19.72
N SER A 199 23.82 7.21 -18.86
CA SER A 199 22.57 7.41 -18.14
C SER A 199 22.71 7.26 -16.61
N THR A 200 21.75 7.85 -15.92
CA THR A 200 21.52 7.66 -14.48
C THR A 200 20.03 7.43 -14.28
N THR A 201 19.69 6.40 -13.53
CA THR A 201 18.32 6.12 -13.09
C THR A 201 18.16 6.54 -11.65
N VAL A 202 17.07 7.24 -11.33
CA VAL A 202 16.67 7.59 -9.98
C VAL A 202 15.25 7.11 -9.72
N SER A 203 14.97 6.77 -8.46
CA SER A 203 13.64 6.43 -7.98
C SER A 203 13.26 7.26 -6.76
N PHE A 204 11.99 7.56 -6.58
CA PHE A 204 11.48 8.27 -5.42
C PHE A 204 9.98 8.08 -5.30
N THR A 205 9.45 8.36 -4.11
CA THR A 205 8.01 8.21 -3.84
C THR A 205 7.41 9.55 -3.42
N VAL A 206 6.27 9.89 -3.99
CA VAL A 206 5.39 10.94 -3.50
C VAL A 206 4.17 10.29 -2.86
N GLN A 207 4.02 10.45 -1.56
CA GLN A 207 2.85 9.99 -0.83
C GLN A 207 1.86 11.14 -0.71
N VAL A 208 0.75 11.06 -1.46
CA VAL A 208 -0.36 12.04 -1.38
C VAL A 208 -1.35 11.57 -0.33
N ASN A 209 -1.54 12.33 0.74
CA ASN A 209 -2.39 12.00 1.87
C ASN A 209 -3.69 12.81 1.83
N GLY A 210 -4.81 12.14 2.10
CA GLY A 210 -6.11 12.79 2.27
C GLY A 210 -6.48 12.97 3.74
N PRO A 211 -7.54 13.75 4.03
CA PRO A 211 -7.97 14.05 5.39
C PRO A 211 -8.52 12.84 6.15
N PHE A 212 -8.83 11.74 5.45
CA PHE A 212 -9.41 10.52 6.05
C PHE A 212 -8.41 9.37 6.09
N LYS A 213 -7.10 9.66 6.14
CA LYS A 213 -6.01 8.65 6.11
C LYS A 213 -6.10 7.66 7.27
N THR A 214 -6.33 8.17 8.49
CA THR A 214 -6.38 7.35 9.70
C THR A 214 -7.50 7.80 10.61
N GLY A 215 -8.38 6.88 11.02
CA GLY A 215 -9.51 7.20 11.88
C GLY A 215 -10.62 6.14 11.83
N LEU A 216 -11.82 6.58 12.09
CA LEU A 216 -12.99 5.73 12.23
C LEU A 216 -14.09 6.20 11.28
N TRP A 217 -14.57 5.31 10.42
CA TRP A 217 -15.77 5.50 9.61
C TRP A 217 -17.01 5.05 10.38
N PHE A 218 -18.04 5.89 10.39
CA PHE A 218 -19.35 5.59 10.94
C PHE A 218 -20.36 5.49 9.84
N TYR A 219 -21.18 4.46 9.84
CA TYR A 219 -22.18 4.23 8.79
C TYR A 219 -23.45 3.54 9.33
N GLY A 220 -24.55 3.62 8.60
CA GLY A 220 -25.79 2.96 8.97
C GLY A 220 -26.88 3.06 7.91
N THR A 221 -27.89 2.18 8.02
CA THR A 221 -28.96 2.05 7.03
C THR A 221 -29.95 3.21 7.03
N THR A 222 -30.10 3.92 8.14
CA THR A 222 -30.99 5.10 8.24
C THR A 222 -30.24 6.43 8.11
N MET A 223 -28.93 6.37 7.90
CA MET A 223 -28.13 7.55 7.60
C MET A 223 -28.29 7.95 6.14
N GLU A 224 -28.44 9.23 5.89
CA GLU A 224 -28.32 9.78 4.55
C GLU A 224 -26.85 9.95 4.10
N GLY A 225 -25.92 9.32 4.82
CA GLY A 225 -24.50 9.49 4.55
C GLY A 225 -23.58 8.63 5.38
N ILE A 226 -22.32 9.02 5.39
CA ILE A 226 -21.21 8.44 6.12
C ILE A 226 -20.51 9.56 6.88
N ALA A 227 -19.97 9.26 8.06
CA ALA A 227 -19.20 10.18 8.88
C ALA A 227 -17.80 9.63 9.16
N PHE A 228 -16.85 10.50 9.46
CA PHE A 228 -15.49 10.14 9.81
C PHE A 228 -15.04 10.86 11.07
N PHE A 229 -14.30 10.17 11.91
CA PHE A 229 -13.69 10.72 13.12
C PHE A 229 -12.19 10.43 13.11
N ASP A 230 -11.39 11.50 13.24
CA ASP A 230 -9.95 11.41 13.47
C ASP A 230 -9.67 11.54 14.97
N PRO A 231 -9.30 10.44 15.65
CA PRO A 231 -9.04 10.46 17.08
C PRO A 231 -7.77 11.25 17.47
N THR A 232 -6.83 11.44 16.55
CA THR A 232 -5.54 12.08 16.84
C THR A 232 -5.67 13.58 17.10
N ASN A 233 -6.59 14.24 16.39
CA ASN A 233 -6.88 15.66 16.54
C ASN A 233 -8.28 15.94 17.09
N SER A 234 -9.05 14.88 17.42
CA SER A 234 -10.46 14.94 17.84
C SER A 234 -11.37 15.63 16.82
N GLN A 235 -11.01 15.55 15.55
CA GLN A 235 -11.81 16.12 14.47
C GLN A 235 -12.89 15.15 14.02
N PHE A 236 -14.13 15.63 13.98
CA PHE A 236 -15.28 14.89 13.50
C PHE A 236 -15.85 15.53 12.25
N TYR A 237 -15.91 14.75 11.17
CA TYR A 237 -16.59 15.10 9.93
C TYR A 237 -17.99 14.48 9.98
N GLN A 238 -19.01 15.31 9.89
CA GLN A 238 -20.40 14.94 10.19
C GLN A 238 -21.02 13.99 9.15
N ASP A 239 -22.20 13.49 9.46
CA ASP A 239 -23.06 12.79 8.53
C ASP A 239 -23.34 13.68 7.30
N HIS A 240 -23.67 13.08 6.16
CA HIS A 240 -23.76 13.70 4.81
C HIS A 240 -22.39 14.00 4.15
N LEU A 241 -21.28 13.55 4.74
CA LEU A 241 -19.94 13.82 4.22
C LEU A 241 -19.78 13.43 2.74
N TYR A 242 -20.34 12.28 2.33
CA TYR A 242 -20.31 11.88 0.92
C TYR A 242 -21.04 12.89 0.01
N GLN A 243 -22.23 13.34 0.40
CA GLN A 243 -22.99 14.31 -0.38
C GLN A 243 -22.31 15.67 -0.47
N GLU A 244 -21.68 16.11 0.62
CA GLU A 244 -20.90 17.36 0.64
C GLU A 244 -19.72 17.31 -0.33
N LEU A 245 -19.02 16.17 -0.38
CA LEU A 245 -17.83 16.00 -1.21
C LEU A 245 -18.12 15.68 -2.68
N ASN A 246 -19.24 15.00 -2.97
CA ASN A 246 -19.56 14.51 -4.32
C ASN A 246 -20.78 15.21 -4.96
N GLY A 247 -21.50 16.06 -4.22
CA GLY A 247 -22.66 16.83 -4.73
C GLY A 247 -23.91 15.99 -4.99
N GLU A 248 -23.94 14.72 -4.58
CA GLU A 248 -25.06 13.80 -4.78
C GLU A 248 -25.24 12.87 -3.57
N ALA A 249 -26.42 12.31 -3.37
CA ALA A 249 -26.67 11.31 -2.35
C ALA A 249 -25.97 9.99 -2.70
N ILE A 250 -25.53 9.25 -1.68
CA ILE A 250 -24.85 7.96 -1.86
C ILE A 250 -25.73 6.88 -2.49
N GLY A 251 -27.04 6.94 -2.26
CA GLY A 251 -28.05 6.01 -2.79
C GLY A 251 -29.41 6.23 -2.13
N ALA A 252 -30.39 5.36 -2.41
CA ALA A 252 -31.72 5.43 -1.83
C ALA A 252 -31.82 4.56 -0.57
N GLY A 253 -31.55 5.08 0.60
CA GLY A 253 -31.82 4.36 1.85
C GLY A 253 -30.59 4.07 2.70
N GLY A 254 -29.54 4.84 2.55
CA GLY A 254 -28.37 4.79 3.43
C GLY A 254 -27.32 3.75 3.02
N LEU A 255 -26.43 3.45 3.94
CA LEU A 255 -25.27 2.61 3.72
C LEU A 255 -25.42 1.30 4.51
N ASN A 256 -25.44 0.16 3.83
CA ASN A 256 -25.61 -1.15 4.45
C ASN A 256 -24.31 -1.66 5.06
N ASP A 257 -23.19 -1.50 4.33
CA ASP A 257 -21.87 -1.90 4.78
C ASP A 257 -20.79 -1.17 3.99
N LEU A 258 -19.56 -1.23 4.46
CA LEU A 258 -18.40 -0.73 3.75
C LEU A 258 -17.20 -1.68 3.90
N SER A 259 -16.29 -1.61 2.94
CA SER A 259 -15.02 -2.33 2.96
C SER A 259 -13.91 -1.45 2.40
N ILE A 260 -12.69 -1.59 2.90
CA ILE A 260 -11.52 -0.86 2.38
C ILE A 260 -10.54 -1.88 1.82
N CYS A 261 -10.03 -1.62 0.63
CA CYS A 261 -9.02 -2.44 -0.04
C CYS A 261 -8.21 -1.56 -1.00
N ASP A 262 -6.90 -1.73 -1.03
CA ASP A 262 -5.98 -1.08 -1.99
C ASP A 262 -6.18 0.45 -2.11
N GLY A 263 -6.36 1.13 -0.97
CA GLY A 263 -6.54 2.59 -0.93
C GLY A 263 -7.92 3.08 -1.40
N LYS A 264 -8.87 2.18 -1.61
CA LYS A 264 -10.26 2.47 -1.97
C LYS A 264 -11.21 2.09 -0.85
N ILE A 265 -12.27 2.88 -0.69
CA ILE A 265 -13.42 2.56 0.16
C ILE A 265 -14.60 2.21 -0.73
N TYR A 266 -15.19 1.06 -0.47
CA TYR A 266 -16.32 0.51 -1.20
C TYR A 266 -17.56 0.58 -0.33
N LEU A 267 -18.58 1.28 -0.81
CA LEU A 267 -19.79 1.57 -0.07
C LEU A 267 -20.97 0.77 -0.63
N LEU A 268 -21.47 -0.19 0.14
CA LEU A 268 -22.61 -1.03 -0.24
C LEU A 268 -23.91 -0.31 0.06
N THR A 269 -24.69 0.00 -0.95
CA THR A 269 -25.94 0.77 -0.81
C THR A 269 -27.02 0.29 -1.77
N PRO A 270 -28.32 0.40 -1.40
CA PRO A 270 -29.39 0.31 -2.37
C PRO A 270 -29.26 1.41 -3.42
N SER A 271 -29.47 1.07 -4.68
CA SER A 271 -29.52 2.07 -5.75
C SER A 271 -30.78 2.93 -5.65
N SER A 272 -30.72 4.18 -6.11
CA SER A 272 -31.89 5.06 -6.31
C SER A 272 -32.86 4.51 -7.36
N GLU A 273 -32.41 3.63 -8.25
CA GLU A 273 -33.27 2.87 -9.15
C GLU A 273 -33.86 1.68 -8.40
N SER A 274 -35.18 1.55 -8.39
CA SER A 274 -35.92 0.55 -7.60
C SER A 274 -35.33 -0.87 -7.71
N SER A 275 -35.13 -1.51 -6.58
CA SER A 275 -34.64 -2.88 -6.36
C SER A 275 -33.21 -3.21 -6.79
N ARG A 276 -32.41 -2.31 -7.29
CA ARG A 276 -30.99 -2.55 -7.55
C ARG A 276 -30.16 -2.31 -6.30
N ALA A 277 -29.06 -3.04 -6.18
CA ALA A 277 -27.97 -2.75 -5.27
C ALA A 277 -26.74 -2.28 -6.06
N GLN A 278 -25.89 -1.54 -5.41
CA GLN A 278 -24.68 -1.02 -6.00
C GLN A 278 -23.55 -0.95 -4.96
N ILE A 279 -22.33 -0.98 -5.44
CA ILE A 279 -21.15 -0.61 -4.68
C ILE A 279 -20.63 0.70 -5.27
N VAL A 280 -20.48 1.71 -4.42
CA VAL A 280 -19.87 2.98 -4.80
C VAL A 280 -18.40 2.92 -4.39
N GLU A 281 -17.51 2.99 -5.35
CA GLU A 281 -16.07 3.05 -5.13
C GLU A 281 -15.63 4.49 -4.99
N CYS A 282 -14.91 4.77 -3.91
CA CYS A 282 -14.32 6.08 -3.64
C CYS A 282 -12.85 5.92 -3.24
N ASP A 283 -12.08 6.98 -3.40
CA ASP A 283 -10.77 7.10 -2.76
C ASP A 283 -10.93 7.05 -1.24
N ALA A 284 -10.18 6.18 -0.56
CA ALA A 284 -10.36 5.91 0.88
C ALA A 284 -9.97 7.08 1.78
N GLN A 285 -9.15 8.01 1.29
CA GLN A 285 -8.66 9.14 2.07
C GLN A 285 -9.35 10.47 1.74
N THR A 286 -10.06 10.55 0.62
CA THR A 286 -10.78 11.76 0.20
C THR A 286 -12.29 11.58 0.08
N LEU A 287 -12.77 10.35 0.09
CA LEU A 287 -14.15 9.95 -0.16
C LEU A 287 -14.70 10.46 -1.53
N LYS A 288 -13.82 10.86 -2.45
CA LYS A 288 -14.22 11.24 -3.82
C LYS A 288 -14.64 10.00 -4.59
N LYS A 289 -15.84 10.06 -5.18
CA LYS A 289 -16.39 8.98 -5.99
C LYS A 289 -15.55 8.77 -7.25
N GLU A 290 -15.25 7.52 -7.56
CA GLU A 290 -14.56 7.13 -8.78
C GLU A 290 -15.48 6.40 -9.75
N ARG A 291 -16.21 5.37 -9.28
CA ARG A 291 -17.15 4.63 -10.12
C ARG A 291 -18.29 4.01 -9.31
N ILE A 292 -19.31 3.55 -10.03
CA ILE A 292 -20.40 2.74 -9.50
C ILE A 292 -20.27 1.34 -10.08
N ILE A 293 -20.29 0.33 -9.22
CA ILE A 293 -20.19 -1.08 -9.59
C ILE A 293 -21.58 -1.72 -9.41
N THR A 294 -22.12 -2.30 -10.48
CA THR A 294 -23.36 -3.06 -10.52
C THR A 294 -23.17 -4.33 -11.34
N ALA A 295 -24.07 -5.30 -11.21
CA ALA A 295 -24.08 -6.51 -12.02
C ALA A 295 -25.52 -6.99 -12.26
N GLU A 296 -25.73 -7.83 -13.27
CA GLU A 296 -27.00 -8.53 -13.45
C GLU A 296 -27.23 -9.49 -12.25
N GLY A 297 -28.44 -9.45 -11.70
CA GLY A 297 -28.79 -10.23 -10.50
C GLY A 297 -28.41 -9.57 -9.17
N PHE A 298 -27.59 -8.54 -9.18
CA PHE A 298 -27.28 -7.75 -7.99
C PHE A 298 -28.42 -6.78 -7.66
N ASN A 299 -29.50 -7.33 -7.10
CA ASN A 299 -30.71 -6.58 -6.79
C ASN A 299 -31.44 -7.14 -5.57
N THR A 300 -32.13 -6.27 -4.82
CA THR A 300 -32.85 -6.62 -3.59
C THR A 300 -34.14 -7.40 -3.84
N SER A 301 -34.71 -7.38 -5.04
CA SER A 301 -35.97 -8.11 -5.35
C SER A 301 -35.75 -9.62 -5.41
N SER A 302 -34.59 -10.09 -5.82
CA SER A 302 -34.25 -11.52 -5.86
C SER A 302 -33.45 -11.99 -4.64
N LEU A 303 -32.62 -11.11 -4.08
CA LEU A 303 -31.71 -11.43 -2.99
C LEU A 303 -32.27 -11.09 -1.60
N GLY A 304 -33.32 -10.27 -1.54
CA GLY A 304 -33.82 -9.71 -0.28
C GLY A 304 -32.91 -8.59 0.24
N GLU A 305 -32.53 -8.67 1.49
CA GLU A 305 -31.62 -7.71 2.09
C GLU A 305 -30.17 -8.06 1.77
N ILE A 306 -29.37 -7.04 1.46
CA ILE A 306 -27.93 -7.15 1.19
C ILE A 306 -27.24 -6.34 2.29
N TYR A 307 -26.33 -6.96 3.05
CA TYR A 307 -25.89 -6.39 4.32
C TYR A 307 -24.41 -6.55 4.65
N ASN A 308 -23.67 -7.40 3.95
CA ASN A 308 -22.23 -7.56 4.16
C ASN A 308 -21.46 -7.38 2.86
N LEU A 309 -20.35 -6.67 2.98
CA LEU A 309 -19.41 -6.44 1.89
C LEU A 309 -17.99 -6.76 2.37
N LEU A 310 -17.29 -7.57 1.60
CA LEU A 310 -15.86 -7.76 1.74
C LEU A 310 -15.19 -7.53 0.38
N ALA A 311 -14.38 -6.50 0.26
CA ALA A 311 -13.55 -6.29 -0.91
C ALA A 311 -12.35 -7.25 -0.86
N ILE A 312 -12.23 -8.10 -1.87
CA ILE A 312 -11.11 -9.03 -2.04
C ILE A 312 -9.97 -8.33 -2.78
N SER A 313 -10.32 -7.57 -3.81
CA SER A 313 -9.47 -6.70 -4.61
C SER A 313 -10.32 -5.58 -5.21
N ALA A 314 -9.71 -4.67 -5.96
CA ALA A 314 -10.42 -3.62 -6.70
C ALA A 314 -11.50 -4.14 -7.66
N ASP A 315 -11.40 -5.39 -8.10
CA ASP A 315 -12.29 -5.98 -9.09
C ASP A 315 -13.05 -7.23 -8.59
N LYS A 316 -12.94 -7.56 -7.29
CA LYS A 316 -13.59 -8.74 -6.73
C LYS A 316 -14.15 -8.49 -5.33
N PHE A 317 -15.42 -8.83 -5.13
CA PHE A 317 -16.14 -8.58 -3.89
C PHE A 317 -16.94 -9.82 -3.46
N TYR A 318 -16.96 -10.09 -2.16
CA TYR A 318 -17.90 -11.01 -1.54
C TYR A 318 -19.06 -10.21 -0.94
N VAL A 319 -20.28 -10.56 -1.29
CA VAL A 319 -21.49 -9.84 -0.89
C VAL A 319 -22.46 -10.79 -0.22
N GLY A 320 -22.79 -10.53 1.03
CA GLY A 320 -23.75 -11.31 1.81
C GLY A 320 -25.18 -10.83 1.62
N ASN A 321 -26.12 -11.77 1.49
CA ASN A 321 -27.55 -11.49 1.38
C ASN A 321 -28.42 -12.36 2.27
N ASN A 322 -29.63 -11.88 2.56
CA ASN A 322 -30.69 -12.64 3.20
C ASN A 322 -32.03 -12.39 2.49
N ASN A 323 -32.69 -13.45 2.01
CA ASN A 323 -34.02 -13.38 1.45
C ASN A 323 -35.04 -13.93 2.45
N SER A 324 -35.53 -13.06 3.34
CA SER A 324 -36.56 -13.43 4.32
C SER A 324 -37.90 -13.85 3.70
N ASN A 325 -38.19 -13.43 2.47
CA ASN A 325 -39.39 -13.80 1.74
C ASN A 325 -39.33 -15.22 1.16
N ALA A 326 -38.12 -15.78 0.98
CA ALA A 326 -37.87 -17.11 0.45
C ALA A 326 -37.36 -18.07 1.54
N ASN A 327 -38.11 -18.22 2.64
CA ASN A 327 -37.78 -19.10 3.78
C ASN A 327 -36.47 -18.74 4.51
N ASN A 328 -36.14 -17.47 4.61
CA ASN A 328 -34.91 -16.96 5.25
C ASN A 328 -33.61 -17.53 4.62
N VAL A 329 -33.57 -17.68 3.31
CA VAL A 329 -32.37 -18.12 2.61
C VAL A 329 -31.33 -17.02 2.63
N SER A 330 -30.16 -17.33 3.12
CA SER A 330 -28.98 -16.47 3.08
C SER A 330 -27.88 -17.10 2.21
N GLY A 331 -26.94 -16.29 1.80
CA GLY A 331 -25.79 -16.73 1.01
C GLY A 331 -24.77 -15.64 0.85
N VAL A 332 -23.60 -16.01 0.32
CA VAL A 332 -22.59 -15.09 -0.14
C VAL A 332 -22.50 -15.21 -1.67
N HIS A 333 -22.34 -14.10 -2.34
CA HIS A 333 -22.14 -14.03 -3.79
C HIS A 333 -20.80 -13.40 -4.09
N VAL A 334 -20.17 -13.85 -5.17
CA VAL A 334 -18.97 -13.25 -5.74
C VAL A 334 -19.38 -12.27 -6.83
N LEU A 335 -19.09 -10.99 -6.64
CA LEU A 335 -19.20 -9.97 -7.67
C LEU A 335 -17.80 -9.77 -8.26
N THR A 336 -17.67 -9.93 -9.59
CA THR A 336 -16.42 -9.71 -10.30
C THR A 336 -16.61 -8.62 -11.35
N VAL A 337 -15.78 -7.60 -11.28
CA VAL A 337 -15.73 -6.51 -12.26
C VAL A 337 -14.92 -6.97 -13.47
N GLN A 338 -15.50 -6.77 -14.67
CA GLN A 338 -14.85 -7.14 -15.91
C GLN A 338 -14.43 -5.90 -16.70
N PRO A 339 -13.30 -5.94 -17.41
CA PRO A 339 -12.81 -4.81 -18.20
C PRO A 339 -13.78 -4.33 -19.29
N ASP A 340 -14.65 -5.21 -19.77
CA ASP A 340 -15.68 -4.91 -20.78
C ASP A 340 -16.99 -4.39 -20.17
N GLY A 341 -17.06 -4.25 -18.83
CA GLY A 341 -18.23 -3.80 -18.09
C GLY A 341 -19.31 -4.89 -17.92
N GLN A 342 -19.08 -6.13 -18.37
CA GLN A 342 -19.99 -7.27 -18.19
C GLN A 342 -19.71 -7.93 -16.82
N ASN A 343 -19.95 -7.20 -15.75
CA ASN A 343 -19.72 -7.67 -14.39
C ASN A 343 -20.56 -8.92 -14.08
N THR A 344 -19.95 -9.87 -13.37
CA THR A 344 -20.63 -11.11 -12.97
C THR A 344 -20.99 -11.09 -11.50
N PHE A 345 -22.13 -11.72 -11.15
CA PHE A 345 -22.61 -11.87 -9.79
C PHE A 345 -23.13 -13.30 -9.61
N VAL A 346 -22.36 -14.15 -8.95
CA VAL A 346 -22.64 -15.59 -8.85
C VAL A 346 -22.59 -16.06 -7.40
N PRO A 347 -23.44 -17.04 -6.98
CA PRO A 347 -23.34 -17.60 -5.64
C PRO A 347 -21.96 -18.20 -5.36
N LEU A 348 -21.41 -17.92 -4.16
CA LEU A 348 -20.26 -18.64 -3.63
C LEU A 348 -20.75 -20.04 -3.17
N GLU A 349 -20.28 -21.07 -3.85
CA GLU A 349 -20.75 -22.43 -3.63
C GLU A 349 -20.58 -22.87 -2.16
N GLY A 350 -21.59 -23.54 -1.63
CA GLY A 350 -21.58 -24.02 -0.26
C GLY A 350 -21.94 -22.99 0.82
N THR A 351 -22.24 -21.74 0.48
CA THR A 351 -22.66 -20.73 1.48
C THR A 351 -24.18 -20.55 1.56
N THR A 352 -24.94 -21.04 0.57
CA THR A 352 -26.39 -20.87 0.55
C THR A 352 -27.07 -21.79 1.56
N GLY A 353 -27.93 -21.24 2.41
CA GLY A 353 -28.67 -21.99 3.42
C GLY A 353 -29.68 -21.13 4.17
N SER A 354 -30.31 -21.70 5.18
CA SER A 354 -31.17 -20.96 6.09
C SER A 354 -30.32 -20.12 7.05
N ILE A 355 -30.68 -18.85 7.23
CA ILE A 355 -29.97 -17.94 8.11
C ILE A 355 -29.82 -18.49 9.52
N GLY A 356 -28.61 -18.52 10.06
CA GLY A 356 -28.31 -19.02 11.39
C GLY A 356 -28.49 -20.55 11.57
N VAL A 357 -28.74 -21.31 10.50
CA VAL A 357 -28.88 -22.77 10.55
C VAL A 357 -27.74 -23.42 9.77
N ASP A 358 -27.62 -23.15 8.50
CA ASP A 358 -26.60 -23.66 7.57
C ASP A 358 -26.10 -22.61 6.57
N GLY A 359 -26.79 -21.47 6.48
CA GLY A 359 -26.37 -20.28 5.77
C GLY A 359 -25.70 -19.23 6.69
N PRO A 360 -25.06 -18.21 6.10
CA PRO A 360 -24.43 -17.15 6.88
C PRO A 360 -25.44 -16.30 7.61
N CYS A 361 -25.06 -15.78 8.79
CA CYS A 361 -25.73 -14.66 9.46
C CYS A 361 -25.19 -13.32 8.92
N TRP A 362 -25.67 -12.20 9.47
CA TRP A 362 -25.19 -10.86 9.10
C TRP A 362 -23.85 -10.49 9.74
N ALA A 363 -23.14 -11.49 10.25
CA ALA A 363 -21.80 -11.30 10.79
C ALA A 363 -20.80 -10.93 9.69
N ARG A 364 -19.74 -10.26 10.10
CA ARG A 364 -18.66 -9.85 9.22
C ARG A 364 -17.98 -11.07 8.62
N MET A 365 -17.60 -10.98 7.36
CA MET A 365 -16.63 -11.85 6.72
C MET A 365 -15.23 -11.32 7.01
N LEU A 366 -14.26 -12.20 7.24
CA LEU A 366 -12.88 -11.83 7.55
C LEU A 366 -11.92 -12.39 6.52
N LYS A 367 -11.09 -11.54 5.92
CA LYS A 367 -9.96 -11.94 5.07
C LYS A 367 -8.65 -11.88 5.86
N VAL A 368 -7.86 -12.96 5.83
CA VAL A 368 -6.50 -13.01 6.36
C VAL A 368 -5.59 -13.62 5.30
N GLY A 369 -4.75 -12.79 4.70
CA GLY A 369 -4.04 -13.16 3.48
C GLY A 369 -5.02 -13.53 2.36
N LYS A 370 -4.91 -14.72 1.79
CA LYS A 370 -5.87 -15.21 0.79
C LYS A 370 -7.07 -15.96 1.39
N ASN A 371 -7.10 -16.21 2.69
CA ASN A 371 -8.14 -16.99 3.33
C ASN A 371 -9.31 -16.10 3.77
N VAL A 372 -10.53 -16.46 3.39
CA VAL A 372 -11.76 -15.77 3.81
C VAL A 372 -12.56 -16.68 4.74
N TYR A 373 -12.86 -16.18 5.92
CA TYR A 373 -13.60 -16.87 6.98
C TYR A 373 -15.06 -16.42 6.97
N ILE A 374 -15.99 -17.36 6.87
CA ILE A 374 -17.43 -17.09 6.78
C ILE A 374 -18.17 -18.01 7.76
N GLY A 375 -18.87 -17.42 8.73
CA GLY A 375 -19.74 -18.15 9.65
C GLY A 375 -21.03 -18.59 8.97
N CYS A 376 -21.28 -19.91 8.83
CA CYS A 376 -22.48 -20.49 8.24
C CYS A 376 -23.11 -21.47 9.25
N GLY A 377 -24.04 -20.99 10.05
CA GLY A 377 -24.66 -21.79 11.12
C GLY A 377 -23.61 -22.35 12.09
N ASN A 378 -23.54 -23.66 12.24
CA ASN A 378 -22.56 -24.33 13.10
C ASN A 378 -21.22 -24.61 12.41
N LYS A 379 -20.92 -23.97 11.29
CA LYS A 379 -19.67 -24.15 10.56
C LYS A 379 -18.99 -22.80 10.34
N LEU A 380 -17.70 -22.76 10.62
CA LEU A 380 -16.84 -21.71 10.11
C LEU A 380 -16.19 -22.21 8.82
N LYS A 381 -16.62 -21.69 7.70
CA LYS A 381 -16.08 -22.05 6.38
C LYS A 381 -14.93 -21.16 6.01
N ILE A 382 -13.89 -21.73 5.40
CA ILE A 382 -12.69 -21.02 4.99
C ILE A 382 -12.51 -21.22 3.49
N PHE A 383 -12.52 -20.11 2.77
CA PHE A 383 -12.39 -20.08 1.30
C PHE A 383 -11.04 -19.49 0.88
N ASP A 384 -10.53 -19.97 -0.24
CA ASP A 384 -9.44 -19.31 -0.95
C ASP A 384 -10.02 -18.18 -1.81
N SER A 385 -9.65 -16.95 -1.55
CA SER A 385 -10.17 -15.77 -2.25
C SER A 385 -9.69 -15.63 -3.70
N GLU A 386 -8.67 -16.37 -4.12
CA GLU A 386 -8.19 -16.37 -5.51
C GLU A 386 -9.03 -17.32 -6.37
N THR A 387 -9.42 -18.48 -5.81
CA THR A 387 -10.12 -19.56 -6.54
C THR A 387 -11.60 -19.67 -6.22
N ASP A 388 -12.09 -19.02 -5.15
CA ASP A 388 -13.44 -19.13 -4.60
C ASP A 388 -13.82 -20.54 -4.15
N GLN A 389 -12.82 -21.37 -3.84
CA GLN A 389 -13.05 -22.75 -3.39
C GLN A 389 -12.96 -22.84 -1.87
N GLU A 390 -13.84 -23.65 -1.28
CA GLU A 390 -13.75 -23.99 0.14
C GLU A 390 -12.47 -24.82 0.38
N ILE A 391 -11.56 -24.28 1.21
CA ILE A 391 -10.34 -24.97 1.62
C ILE A 391 -10.68 -26.02 2.68
N THR A 392 -11.45 -25.59 3.69
CA THR A 392 -11.84 -26.44 4.84
C THR A 392 -12.98 -25.77 5.61
N SER A 393 -13.57 -26.52 6.54
CA SER A 393 -14.53 -25.98 7.50
C SER A 393 -14.27 -26.52 8.91
N ILE A 394 -14.45 -25.66 9.92
CA ILE A 394 -14.43 -26.01 11.34
C ILE A 394 -15.89 -26.19 11.77
N MET A 395 -16.24 -27.39 12.22
CA MET A 395 -17.59 -27.73 12.65
C MET A 395 -17.67 -27.72 14.18
N ILE A 396 -18.65 -26.99 14.72
CA ILE A 396 -19.02 -26.99 16.14
C ILE A 396 -20.29 -27.82 16.36
N ALA A 397 -20.76 -27.94 17.61
CA ALA A 397 -21.98 -28.67 17.91
C ALA A 397 -23.19 -28.09 17.14
N GLU A 398 -24.08 -28.96 16.68
CA GLU A 398 -25.22 -28.60 15.79
C GLU A 398 -26.21 -27.61 16.42
N ASP A 399 -26.26 -27.55 17.75
CA ASP A 399 -27.13 -26.65 18.50
C ASP A 399 -26.53 -25.26 18.74
N ARG A 400 -25.29 -25.01 18.29
CA ARG A 400 -24.58 -23.74 18.43
C ARG A 400 -24.33 -23.06 17.07
N GLN A 401 -23.96 -21.80 17.10
CA GLN A 401 -23.81 -20.98 15.88
C GLN A 401 -22.53 -20.15 15.95
N ILE A 402 -21.82 -20.07 14.82
CA ILE A 402 -20.77 -19.07 14.61
C ILE A 402 -21.44 -17.70 14.52
N SER A 403 -21.13 -16.81 15.46
CA SER A 403 -21.75 -15.51 15.58
C SER A 403 -20.93 -14.40 14.89
N ASP A 404 -19.60 -14.46 15.01
CA ASP A 404 -18.73 -13.45 14.43
C ASP A 404 -17.30 -13.96 14.34
N VAL A 405 -16.46 -13.28 13.55
CA VAL A 405 -15.04 -13.58 13.38
C VAL A 405 -14.21 -12.30 13.42
N VAL A 406 -13.03 -12.38 14.03
CA VAL A 406 -12.10 -11.25 14.11
C VAL A 406 -10.66 -11.76 14.16
N ARG A 407 -9.70 -10.96 13.66
CA ARG A 407 -8.27 -11.23 13.80
C ARG A 407 -7.73 -10.54 15.05
N GLY A 408 -7.06 -11.28 15.91
CA GLY A 408 -6.34 -10.73 17.06
C GLY A 408 -5.00 -10.11 16.67
N ARG A 409 -4.47 -9.22 17.50
CA ARG A 409 -3.13 -8.62 17.31
C ARG A 409 -2.00 -9.64 17.32
N ASP A 410 -2.23 -10.86 17.85
CA ASP A 410 -1.29 -11.97 17.81
C ASP A 410 -1.29 -12.73 16.48
N GLY A 411 -2.14 -12.30 15.54
CA GLY A 411 -2.27 -12.87 14.20
C GLY A 411 -3.23 -14.03 14.09
N ASN A 412 -3.72 -14.61 15.20
CA ASN A 412 -4.72 -15.67 15.19
C ASN A 412 -6.10 -15.13 14.82
N VAL A 413 -6.93 -16.02 14.27
CA VAL A 413 -8.36 -15.76 14.02
C VAL A 413 -9.17 -16.26 15.20
N TYR A 414 -10.12 -15.44 15.65
CA TYR A 414 -11.01 -15.73 16.74
C TYR A 414 -12.45 -15.77 16.23
N ALA A 415 -13.12 -16.91 16.41
CA ALA A 415 -14.53 -17.02 16.07
C ALA A 415 -15.37 -17.09 17.36
N LEU A 416 -16.33 -16.19 17.45
CA LEU A 416 -17.30 -16.15 18.54
C LEU A 416 -18.42 -17.15 18.23
N VAL A 417 -18.68 -18.04 19.18
CA VAL A 417 -19.71 -19.08 19.10
C VAL A 417 -20.81 -18.75 20.08
N ALA A 418 -22.01 -18.50 19.58
CA ALA A 418 -23.19 -18.36 20.43
C ALA A 418 -23.58 -19.71 21.04
N GLY A 419 -24.00 -19.69 22.31
CA GLY A 419 -24.52 -20.86 22.98
C GLY A 419 -25.87 -21.33 22.45
N ALA A 420 -26.18 -22.58 22.65
CA ALA A 420 -27.49 -23.11 22.31
C ALA A 420 -28.54 -22.58 23.31
N MET A 421 -29.61 -22.05 22.76
CA MET A 421 -30.80 -21.67 23.50
C MET A 421 -31.90 -22.70 23.26
N ALA A 422 -32.64 -23.06 24.30
CA ALA A 422 -33.81 -23.90 24.15
C ALA A 422 -34.79 -23.25 23.15
N LYS A 423 -35.10 -23.92 22.04
CA LYS A 423 -35.99 -23.40 21.01
C LYS A 423 -37.42 -23.28 21.55
N THR A 424 -37.86 -22.09 21.91
CA THR A 424 -39.26 -21.78 22.21
C THR A 424 -39.91 -21.08 21.02
N GLY A 425 -40.05 -21.73 19.90
CA GLY A 425 -40.94 -21.35 18.82
C GLY A 425 -40.64 -20.02 18.06
N SER A 426 -39.77 -19.16 18.58
CA SER A 426 -39.35 -17.92 17.94
C SER A 426 -37.86 -17.69 18.20
N TRP A 427 -37.06 -17.84 17.22
CA TRP A 427 -35.61 -17.66 17.27
C TRP A 427 -35.14 -16.22 17.62
N LEU A 428 -36.07 -15.28 17.64
CA LEU A 428 -35.78 -13.86 17.91
C LEU A 428 -36.08 -13.42 19.35
N TRP A 429 -36.86 -14.16 20.14
CA TRP A 429 -37.43 -13.65 21.37
C TRP A 429 -37.33 -14.56 22.61
N GLY A 430 -36.73 -15.74 22.48
CA GLY A 430 -36.64 -16.70 23.56
C GLY A 430 -35.44 -16.48 24.45
N MET A 431 -35.60 -15.84 25.59
CA MET A 431 -34.61 -15.84 26.72
C MET A 431 -34.79 -17.08 27.56
N GLU A 432 -34.55 -18.26 27.00
CA GLU A 432 -34.57 -19.51 27.75
C GLU A 432 -33.16 -19.88 28.23
N PRO A 433 -33.02 -20.68 29.28
CA PRO A 433 -31.71 -21.09 29.79
C PRO A 433 -30.90 -21.81 28.71
N PHE A 434 -29.58 -21.53 28.66
CA PHE A 434 -28.67 -22.15 27.75
C PHE A 434 -28.60 -23.65 27.94
N THR A 435 -28.70 -24.42 26.85
CA THR A 435 -28.47 -25.86 26.81
C THR A 435 -27.02 -26.18 26.54
N SER A 436 -26.31 -25.30 25.84
CA SER A 436 -24.88 -25.37 25.57
C SER A 436 -24.24 -24.01 25.74
N PRO A 437 -23.01 -23.90 26.29
CA PRO A 437 -22.35 -22.63 26.54
C PRO A 437 -21.86 -21.98 25.25
N ALA A 438 -21.75 -20.65 25.30
CA ALA A 438 -20.99 -19.88 24.32
C ALA A 438 -19.49 -20.12 24.48
N SER A 439 -18.73 -19.91 23.41
CA SER A 439 -17.29 -20.11 23.40
C SER A 439 -16.57 -19.20 22.41
N VAL A 440 -15.25 -19.20 22.50
CA VAL A 440 -14.35 -18.61 21.52
C VAL A 440 -13.49 -19.70 20.91
N LEU A 441 -13.46 -19.80 19.60
CA LEU A 441 -12.47 -20.61 18.87
C LEU A 441 -11.24 -19.75 18.61
N THR A 442 -10.07 -20.23 19.00
CA THR A 442 -8.77 -19.66 18.63
C THR A 442 -8.20 -20.49 17.48
N ILE A 443 -7.97 -19.89 16.33
CA ILE A 443 -7.65 -20.57 15.07
C ILE A 443 -6.32 -20.04 14.54
N ASP A 444 -5.38 -20.93 14.29
CA ASP A 444 -4.16 -20.62 13.57
C ASP A 444 -4.48 -20.41 12.06
N PRO A 445 -4.24 -19.24 11.48
CA PRO A 445 -4.64 -18.96 10.09
C PRO A 445 -3.80 -19.69 9.04
N GLN A 446 -2.67 -20.31 9.41
CA GLN A 446 -1.79 -21.05 8.51
C GLN A 446 -2.15 -22.55 8.46
N THR A 447 -2.48 -23.13 9.60
CA THR A 447 -2.72 -24.58 9.75
C THR A 447 -4.18 -24.92 9.90
N PHE A 448 -5.05 -23.94 10.22
CA PHE A 448 -6.45 -24.08 10.59
C PHE A 448 -6.69 -24.96 11.84
N ALA A 449 -5.62 -25.25 12.57
CA ALA A 449 -5.74 -25.88 13.88
C ALA A 449 -6.43 -24.92 14.85
N TYR A 450 -7.33 -25.44 15.68
CA TYR A 450 -8.08 -24.61 16.60
C TYR A 450 -8.18 -25.20 17.99
N THR A 451 -8.42 -24.33 18.94
CA THR A 451 -8.82 -24.65 20.33
C THR A 451 -10.09 -23.93 20.68
N GLU A 452 -10.89 -24.49 21.57
CA GLU A 452 -12.15 -23.92 22.03
C GLU A 452 -12.05 -23.56 23.52
N THR A 453 -12.43 -22.32 23.85
CA THR A 453 -12.47 -21.81 25.22
C THR A 453 -13.91 -21.38 25.55
N LEU A 454 -14.48 -21.94 26.60
CA LEU A 454 -15.84 -21.60 27.04
C LEU A 454 -15.91 -20.16 27.60
N ILE A 455 -16.98 -19.47 27.29
CA ILE A 455 -17.29 -18.15 27.85
C ILE A 455 -18.03 -18.30 29.15
N LEU A 456 -17.36 -17.99 30.25
CA LEU A 456 -17.92 -18.03 31.61
C LEU A 456 -17.71 -16.68 32.30
N ILE A 457 -18.77 -16.11 32.85
CA ILE A 457 -18.74 -14.92 33.71
C ILE A 457 -19.05 -15.34 35.12
N ASP A 458 -18.13 -15.11 36.06
CA ASP A 458 -18.24 -15.57 37.48
C ASP A 458 -18.58 -17.07 37.59
N GLY A 459 -18.00 -17.89 36.69
CA GLY A 459 -18.23 -19.32 36.61
C GLY A 459 -19.61 -19.73 36.06
N LYS A 460 -20.39 -18.77 35.56
CA LYS A 460 -21.70 -19.02 34.94
C LYS A 460 -21.61 -18.84 33.43
N GLN A 461 -22.42 -19.64 32.75
CA GLN A 461 -22.59 -19.48 31.29
C GLN A 461 -23.20 -18.13 30.99
N THR A 462 -22.67 -17.46 29.97
CA THR A 462 -23.25 -16.27 29.36
C THR A 462 -23.33 -16.47 27.89
N ASP A 463 -24.19 -15.70 27.24
CA ASP A 463 -24.34 -15.76 25.79
C ASP A 463 -23.47 -14.73 25.07
N VAL A 464 -23.07 -15.10 23.87
CA VAL A 464 -22.64 -14.18 22.85
C VAL A 464 -23.87 -13.84 22.02
N ASN A 465 -24.06 -12.58 21.69
CA ASN A 465 -25.21 -12.20 20.87
C ASN A 465 -25.11 -12.88 19.49
N ALA A 466 -26.07 -13.76 19.24
CA ALA A 466 -26.22 -14.50 17.98
C ALA A 466 -27.31 -13.92 17.09
N GLY A 467 -27.71 -12.69 17.34
CA GLY A 467 -28.68 -11.99 16.49
C GLY A 467 -28.22 -11.92 15.04
N LEU A 468 -29.10 -11.48 14.15
CA LEU A 468 -28.85 -11.35 12.72
C LEU A 468 -27.57 -10.53 12.41
N GLU A 469 -27.25 -9.59 13.29
CA GLU A 469 -26.13 -8.65 13.14
C GLU A 469 -24.80 -9.16 13.72
N GLY A 470 -24.78 -10.42 14.21
CA GLY A 470 -23.59 -11.00 14.85
C GLY A 470 -23.26 -10.38 16.21
N ALA A 471 -22.10 -10.75 16.75
CA ALA A 471 -21.63 -10.30 18.05
C ALA A 471 -21.04 -8.87 18.06
N GLY A 472 -20.92 -8.22 16.90
CA GLY A 472 -20.35 -6.87 16.78
C GLY A 472 -18.92 -6.78 17.26
N THR A 473 -18.14 -7.82 17.02
CA THR A 473 -16.83 -8.09 17.60
C THR A 473 -15.76 -7.14 17.06
N CYS A 474 -14.83 -6.74 17.93
CA CYS A 474 -13.57 -6.15 17.51
C CYS A 474 -12.41 -6.61 18.39
N ALA A 475 -11.21 -6.64 17.85
CA ALA A 475 -9.99 -6.89 18.60
C ALA A 475 -9.37 -5.59 19.09
N SER A 476 -8.74 -5.62 20.27
CA SER A 476 -7.94 -4.51 20.74
C SER A 476 -6.65 -4.38 19.95
N LEU A 477 -6.28 -3.14 19.59
CA LEU A 477 -4.99 -2.83 18.99
C LEU A 477 -3.86 -2.73 20.04
N THR A 478 -4.21 -2.56 21.32
CA THR A 478 -3.24 -2.28 22.40
C THR A 478 -3.14 -3.37 23.46
N SER A 479 -4.15 -4.25 23.56
CA SER A 479 -4.18 -5.34 24.55
C SER A 479 -4.54 -6.68 23.91
N ASP A 480 -4.36 -7.79 24.67
CA ASP A 480 -4.67 -9.15 24.22
C ASP A 480 -6.16 -9.49 24.44
N GLU A 481 -7.05 -8.58 24.02
CA GLU A 481 -8.48 -8.65 24.30
C GLU A 481 -9.33 -8.53 23.03
N ILE A 482 -10.46 -9.22 23.04
CA ILE A 482 -11.52 -9.13 22.04
C ILE A 482 -12.77 -8.66 22.74
N PHE A 483 -13.45 -7.67 22.19
CA PHE A 483 -14.70 -7.12 22.67
C PHE A 483 -15.86 -7.64 21.85
N PHE A 484 -16.98 -7.92 22.49
CA PHE A 484 -18.19 -8.43 21.84
C PHE A 484 -19.46 -8.10 22.62
N LYS A 485 -20.57 -8.05 21.90
CA LYS A 485 -21.90 -7.91 22.50
C LYS A 485 -22.26 -9.21 23.23
N GLY A 486 -22.72 -9.12 24.45
CA GLY A 486 -23.13 -10.26 25.24
C GLY A 486 -24.54 -10.12 25.79
N GLY A 487 -25.07 -11.25 26.31
CA GLY A 487 -26.42 -11.30 26.86
C GLY A 487 -27.48 -11.55 25.78
N GLY A 488 -28.20 -12.62 25.91
CA GLY A 488 -29.15 -13.13 24.94
C GLY A 488 -30.20 -12.12 24.52
N GLY A 489 -30.62 -12.21 23.29
CA GLY A 489 -31.70 -11.43 22.72
C GLY A 489 -31.26 -10.33 21.74
N TYR A 490 -32.23 -9.64 21.19
CA TYR A 490 -32.08 -8.65 20.14
C TYR A 490 -31.47 -7.33 20.63
N SER A 491 -31.60 -7.05 21.91
CA SER A 491 -31.08 -5.84 22.53
C SER A 491 -30.20 -6.16 23.72
N THR A 492 -28.97 -5.72 23.68
CA THR A 492 -28.05 -5.84 24.82
C THR A 492 -27.44 -4.49 25.17
N THR A 493 -27.30 -4.23 26.46
CA THR A 493 -26.58 -3.08 26.99
C THR A 493 -25.14 -3.44 27.38
N LYS A 494 -24.75 -4.73 27.26
CA LYS A 494 -23.51 -5.24 27.82
C LYS A 494 -22.48 -5.51 26.73
N VAL A 495 -21.27 -5.02 26.97
CA VAL A 495 -20.06 -5.36 26.24
C VAL A 495 -19.18 -6.19 27.15
N TYR A 496 -18.78 -7.35 26.66
CA TYR A 496 -17.82 -8.23 27.32
C TYR A 496 -16.48 -8.14 26.64
N LYS A 497 -15.44 -8.55 27.38
CA LYS A 497 -14.11 -8.75 26.85
C LYS A 497 -13.59 -10.15 27.13
N PHE A 498 -12.95 -10.75 26.17
CA PHE A 498 -12.24 -12.02 26.27
C PHE A 498 -10.74 -11.77 26.11
N ASN A 499 -9.98 -12.11 27.15
CA ASN A 499 -8.52 -12.07 27.07
C ASN A 499 -8.01 -13.42 26.55
N TYR A 500 -7.47 -13.42 25.34
CA TYR A 500 -7.10 -14.66 24.66
C TYR A 500 -5.78 -15.29 25.15
N LYS A 501 -4.98 -14.58 25.96
CA LYS A 501 -3.80 -15.16 26.62
C LYS A 501 -4.17 -15.93 27.88
N THR A 502 -5.19 -15.47 28.60
CA THR A 502 -5.62 -16.08 29.87
C THR A 502 -6.86 -16.95 29.72
N GLY A 503 -7.60 -16.85 28.63
CA GLY A 503 -8.89 -17.51 28.40
C GLY A 503 -10.02 -16.95 29.27
N VAL A 504 -9.84 -15.79 29.89
CA VAL A 504 -10.81 -15.21 30.81
C VAL A 504 -11.73 -14.24 30.10
N THR A 505 -13.04 -14.41 30.33
CA THR A 505 -14.07 -13.46 29.89
C THR A 505 -14.56 -12.66 31.12
N SER A 506 -14.80 -11.37 30.91
CA SER A 506 -15.38 -10.49 31.95
C SER A 506 -16.30 -9.46 31.33
N LEU A 507 -17.23 -8.92 32.12
CA LEU A 507 -18.00 -7.74 31.73
C LEU A 507 -17.02 -6.58 31.62
N PHE A 508 -17.01 -5.92 30.44
CA PHE A 508 -16.21 -4.71 30.23
C PHE A 508 -17.00 -3.47 30.59
N VAL A 509 -18.19 -3.31 30.03
CA VAL A 509 -19.09 -2.19 30.34
C VAL A 509 -20.54 -2.59 30.17
N ASP A 510 -21.41 -2.04 31.02
CA ASP A 510 -22.86 -1.97 30.84
C ASP A 510 -23.17 -0.51 30.46
N ILE A 511 -23.74 -0.29 29.28
CA ILE A 511 -24.07 1.06 28.79
C ILE A 511 -25.36 1.63 29.42
N ASP A 512 -26.11 0.81 30.17
CA ASP A 512 -27.30 1.27 30.90
C ASP A 512 -26.93 2.39 31.89
N GLY A 513 -27.71 3.46 31.87
CA GLY A 513 -27.50 4.62 32.74
C GLY A 513 -26.29 5.51 32.37
N LYS A 514 -25.63 5.28 31.24
CA LYS A 514 -24.45 6.07 30.77
C LYS A 514 -24.80 7.21 29.82
N GLY A 515 -26.08 7.53 29.64
CA GLY A 515 -26.53 8.56 28.70
C GLY A 515 -26.43 8.14 27.24
N LEU A 516 -26.23 6.86 26.98
CA LEU A 516 -26.20 6.25 25.66
C LEU A 516 -27.57 5.67 25.31
N TYR A 517 -27.82 5.42 24.00
CA TYR A 517 -29.09 4.82 23.60
C TYR A 517 -29.16 3.32 23.96
N GLY A 518 -30.35 2.80 24.09
CA GLY A 518 -30.75 1.58 24.81
C GLY A 518 -30.04 0.27 24.50
N MET A 519 -29.30 0.13 23.37
CA MET A 519 -28.60 -1.12 23.06
C MET A 519 -27.33 -0.88 22.22
N VAL A 520 -26.39 -1.83 22.32
CA VAL A 520 -25.20 -1.85 21.47
C VAL A 520 -25.60 -2.26 20.05
N SER A 521 -25.20 -1.45 19.07
CA SER A 521 -25.49 -1.65 17.63
C SER A 521 -24.51 -2.64 16.98
N LYS A 522 -24.18 -2.47 15.68
CA LYS A 522 -23.39 -3.43 14.89
C LYS A 522 -21.94 -3.56 15.40
N TYR A 523 -20.97 -3.08 14.66
CA TYR A 523 -19.56 -3.32 14.91
C TYR A 523 -18.94 -2.25 15.77
N MET A 524 -18.19 -2.68 16.78
CA MET A 524 -17.31 -1.84 17.59
C MET A 524 -15.96 -1.67 16.91
N ALA A 525 -15.17 -0.69 17.35
CA ALA A 525 -13.81 -0.49 16.89
C ALA A 525 -12.90 -0.03 18.03
N THR A 526 -11.60 -0.24 17.86
CA THR A 526 -10.57 0.27 18.78
C THR A 526 -9.57 1.15 18.04
N ASP A 527 -8.82 1.95 18.79
CA ASP A 527 -7.74 2.78 18.27
C ASP A 527 -6.39 2.51 18.95
N PRO A 528 -5.29 3.06 18.43
CA PRO A 528 -3.95 2.86 18.99
C PRO A 528 -3.74 3.51 20.37
N GLU A 529 -4.60 4.45 20.81
CA GLU A 529 -4.55 5.05 22.13
C GLU A 529 -5.25 4.22 23.19
N GLY A 530 -5.78 3.04 22.84
CA GLY A 530 -6.44 2.14 23.76
C GLY A 530 -7.86 2.56 24.14
N ARG A 531 -8.60 3.12 23.17
CA ARG A 531 -10.01 3.44 23.31
C ARG A 531 -10.86 2.43 22.56
N LEU A 532 -12.01 2.07 23.15
CA LEU A 532 -13.07 1.30 22.52
C LEU A 532 -14.24 2.21 22.17
N TYR A 533 -14.66 2.16 20.93
CA TYR A 533 -15.82 2.88 20.39
C TYR A 533 -16.98 1.92 20.28
N VAL A 534 -18.05 2.19 21.02
CA VAL A 534 -19.24 1.35 21.12
C VAL A 534 -20.42 2.08 20.50
N PRO A 535 -20.89 1.69 19.30
CA PRO A 535 -22.09 2.26 18.72
C PRO A 535 -23.32 1.76 19.45
N THR A 536 -24.26 2.65 19.75
CA THR A 536 -25.50 2.35 20.46
C THR A 536 -26.70 2.93 19.74
N THR A 537 -27.85 2.29 19.84
CA THR A 537 -29.05 2.68 19.12
C THR A 537 -30.33 2.52 19.93
N ASN A 538 -31.34 3.28 19.57
CA ASN A 538 -32.74 3.09 19.98
C ASN A 538 -33.64 2.82 18.76
N TYR A 539 -33.08 2.34 17.63
CA TYR A 539 -33.68 2.16 16.32
C TYR A 539 -33.98 3.44 15.52
N SER A 540 -33.87 4.61 16.13
CA SER A 540 -34.09 5.90 15.44
C SER A 540 -32.84 6.74 15.43
N GLU A 541 -32.03 6.57 16.44
CA GLU A 541 -30.80 7.36 16.66
C GLU A 541 -29.68 6.44 17.12
N VAL A 542 -28.48 6.76 16.70
CA VAL A 542 -27.25 6.09 17.16
C VAL A 542 -26.38 7.12 17.89
N SER A 543 -25.77 6.69 18.98
CA SER A 543 -24.70 7.41 19.64
C SER A 543 -23.49 6.51 19.81
N VAL A 544 -22.32 7.11 19.99
CA VAL A 544 -21.08 6.36 20.19
C VAL A 544 -20.56 6.62 21.59
N GLY A 545 -20.44 5.57 22.40
CA GLY A 545 -19.73 5.61 23.67
C GLY A 545 -18.25 5.37 23.44
N VAL A 546 -17.38 6.18 24.03
CA VAL A 546 -15.92 6.01 23.98
C VAL A 546 -15.42 5.63 25.36
N PHE A 547 -14.74 4.48 25.45
CA PHE A 547 -14.30 3.89 26.72
C PHE A 547 -12.80 3.62 26.70
N ASN A 548 -12.12 3.91 27.80
CA ASN A 548 -10.74 3.48 28.00
C ASN A 548 -10.69 1.96 28.19
N ILE A 549 -9.89 1.26 27.38
CA ILE A 549 -9.79 -0.21 27.41
C ILE A 549 -9.21 -0.71 28.74
N ALA A 550 -8.30 0.04 29.36
CA ALA A 550 -7.61 -0.40 30.57
C ALA A 550 -8.54 -0.51 31.80
N ASP A 551 -9.50 0.40 31.95
CA ASP A 551 -10.33 0.49 33.15
C ASP A 551 -11.85 0.58 32.89
N GLY A 552 -12.28 0.66 31.64
CA GLY A 552 -13.69 0.82 31.25
C GLY A 552 -14.28 2.20 31.55
N ALA A 553 -13.45 3.19 31.86
CA ALA A 553 -13.94 4.55 32.10
C ALA A 553 -14.48 5.16 30.81
N GLN A 554 -15.67 5.76 30.87
CA GLN A 554 -16.23 6.51 29.75
C GLN A 554 -15.46 7.81 29.56
N LEU A 555 -14.94 8.05 28.36
CA LEU A 555 -14.09 9.19 28.02
C LEU A 555 -14.87 10.36 27.43
N ASN A 556 -16.06 10.12 26.88
CA ASN A 556 -16.93 11.15 26.38
C ASN A 556 -18.32 11.04 27.02
N ASP A 557 -19.02 12.15 27.10
CA ASP A 557 -20.47 12.13 27.20
C ASP A 557 -21.08 12.29 25.80
N VAL A 558 -22.32 11.86 25.62
CA VAL A 558 -23.03 11.96 24.33
C VAL A 558 -23.16 13.42 23.87
N GLN A 559 -22.92 14.39 24.74
CA GLN A 559 -23.00 15.83 24.47
C GLN A 559 -21.66 16.44 24.04
N SER A 560 -20.55 15.75 24.23
CA SER A 560 -19.20 16.31 24.01
C SER A 560 -18.65 16.18 22.59
N GLY A 561 -19.47 15.84 21.61
CA GLY A 561 -19.14 16.11 20.22
C GLY A 561 -18.76 14.96 19.31
N ILE A 562 -18.81 13.70 19.74
CA ILE A 562 -18.95 12.62 18.76
C ILE A 562 -20.43 12.59 18.42
N GLY A 563 -20.76 13.11 17.23
CA GLY A 563 -22.12 13.42 16.83
C GLY A 563 -23.10 12.25 16.95
N THR A 564 -24.36 12.57 17.08
CA THR A 564 -25.43 11.57 17.01
C THR A 564 -25.50 11.06 15.59
N ILE A 565 -25.09 9.81 15.36
CA ILE A 565 -25.25 9.10 14.10
C ILE A 565 -26.63 8.43 14.15
N LYS A 566 -27.44 8.61 13.10
CA LYS A 566 -28.78 8.02 13.03
C LYS A 566 -28.75 6.67 12.34
N GLY A 567 -29.48 5.69 12.88
CA GLY A 567 -29.70 4.37 12.31
C GLY A 567 -28.88 3.24 12.92
N ASP A 568 -28.96 2.03 12.34
CA ASP A 568 -28.31 0.79 12.80
C ASP A 568 -26.83 0.79 12.40
N GLY A 569 -26.10 1.79 12.89
CA GLY A 569 -24.74 2.06 12.45
C GLY A 569 -23.69 1.09 12.95
N GLY A 570 -22.69 0.88 12.12
CA GLY A 570 -21.44 0.22 12.46
C GLY A 570 -20.26 1.17 12.42
N ILE A 571 -19.14 0.73 12.97
CA ILE A 571 -17.88 1.46 12.93
C ILE A 571 -16.85 0.62 12.18
N TYR A 572 -16.15 1.25 11.24
CA TYR A 572 -15.01 0.65 10.56
C TYR A 572 -13.74 1.43 10.95
N SER A 573 -12.73 0.72 11.45
CA SER A 573 -11.46 1.32 11.83
C SER A 573 -10.43 1.18 10.71
N THR A 574 -9.83 2.28 10.30
CA THR A 574 -8.69 2.25 9.37
C THR A 574 -7.38 1.80 10.04
N TYR A 575 -7.38 1.68 11.38
CA TYR A 575 -6.24 1.18 12.15
C TYR A 575 -6.16 -0.35 12.20
N SER A 576 -7.24 -1.06 11.92
CA SER A 576 -7.23 -2.51 11.92
C SER A 576 -6.47 -3.01 10.69
N SER A 577 -5.35 -3.68 10.91
CA SER A 577 -4.66 -4.46 9.90
C SER A 577 -5.46 -5.73 9.58
N GLU A 578 -6.60 -5.60 8.91
CA GLU A 578 -7.32 -6.75 8.36
C GLU A 578 -6.70 -7.21 7.02
N GLU A 579 -5.60 -6.58 6.59
CA GLU A 579 -4.80 -6.98 5.43
C GLU A 579 -3.88 -8.19 5.69
#